data_e9ec7f9a97d02b577de2cbfd1c10e495
#
_entry.id   e9ec7f9a97d02b577de2cbfd1c10e495
#
_cell.length_a   1.000
_cell.length_b   1.000
_cell.length_c   1.000
_cell.angle_alpha   90.00
_cell.angle_beta   90.00
_cell.angle_gamma   90.00
#
_symmetry.space_group_name_H-M   'P 1'
#
loop_
_entity.id
_entity.type
_entity.pdbx_description
1 polymer ?
#
loop_
_entity_poly.entity_id
_entity_poly.type
_entity_poly.pdbx_seq_one_letter_code
_entity_poly.pdbx_strand_id
1 'polypeptide(L)'
;MKDETFRPNRVLSYFQEEWKTLFFVTVSGLIYNLGLLAGPWFEGKMTGKLVDLLGGTGTFHQMLMLVTAYVVSIGIVQVSRYFKRFYVRRFANNVNRHMKQILYGTLVRKSRLELEAEGTGNVLTKAILDVDDCVEGMRKFTTEIFDTGVALLAYACMLLWYDWKLALLCMIFPPISYVIAEKMKVMVQKTGAAYKVQSGALSAATLDRATNAITYRVFGCEEDRKAAYEENLSAYESAAVRANIWNTAMPPIYRMISMTSILFILYFGGRNVLQEGWTPWNIAVFTTFLSCYTKLATKSSSAAKLFNAVHKAQVSWKRIKPLLQNSKAEPELPAAAPAELNVDHLHFAYPNGKEIIHDLSFQAAPGQIIGVTGPVACGKSTLGKTFLCESPYEGSITFGGKELGKMEKADRNRMVGYLGHDPELFHGSVEENIRLGGKEGAEEMIRVVCLEDEVKAMENGIHTLVGTGGVRLSGGQAQRLALARTLYHKRPVLILDDPFSALDQKTEAQIFANLKELAKDSIMILISHRLYLFDQMDQVIWMDECHTKVGTHEELLATVPSYAKLCSNQTKGGSF
;
A
#
# COMPACT_ATOMS: atom_id res chain seq x y z
N MET A 1 -20.63 -17.67 8.30
CA MET A 1 -20.10 -18.92 7.73
C MET A 1 -19.34 -18.78 6.41
N LYS A 2 -18.74 -17.59 6.06
CA LYS A 2 -17.94 -17.41 4.84
C LYS A 2 -16.42 -17.27 5.10
N ASP A 3 -15.98 -17.12 6.35
CA ASP A 3 -14.62 -16.68 6.67
C ASP A 3 -13.59 -17.77 6.97
N GLU A 4 -13.98 -19.02 7.17
CA GLU A 4 -13.02 -20.07 7.58
C GLU A 4 -12.20 -20.68 6.42
N THR A 5 -12.63 -20.51 5.18
CA THR A 5 -11.95 -21.10 4.01
C THR A 5 -11.06 -20.12 3.24
N PHE A 6 -11.23 -18.80 3.43
CA PHE A 6 -10.45 -17.78 2.73
C PHE A 6 -9.05 -17.63 3.35
N ARG A 7 -8.02 -17.85 2.53
CA ARG A 7 -6.62 -17.69 2.92
C ARG A 7 -6.00 -16.52 2.15
N PRO A 8 -5.81 -15.35 2.78
CA PRO A 8 -5.33 -14.15 2.08
C PRO A 8 -3.92 -14.28 1.52
N ASN A 9 -3.11 -15.21 2.05
CA ASN A 9 -1.76 -15.50 1.57
C ASN A 9 -1.71 -16.46 0.37
N ARG A 10 -2.86 -16.81 -0.24
CA ARG A 10 -2.96 -17.68 -1.42
C ARG A 10 -3.71 -16.97 -2.55
N VAL A 11 -3.06 -16.82 -3.69
CA VAL A 11 -3.65 -16.21 -4.90
C VAL A 11 -4.96 -16.90 -5.31
N LEU A 12 -4.99 -18.23 -5.23
CA LEU A 12 -6.16 -19.03 -5.62
C LEU A 12 -7.42 -18.69 -4.81
N SER A 13 -7.27 -18.30 -3.54
CA SER A 13 -8.42 -17.95 -2.69
C SER A 13 -9.21 -16.74 -3.24
N TYR A 14 -8.53 -15.77 -3.85
CA TYR A 14 -9.18 -14.62 -4.48
C TYR A 14 -9.96 -15.02 -5.74
N PHE A 15 -9.47 -16.00 -6.50
CA PHE A 15 -10.20 -16.55 -7.64
C PHE A 15 -11.42 -17.36 -7.20
N GLN A 16 -11.29 -18.12 -6.11
CA GLN A 16 -12.40 -18.89 -5.55
C GLN A 16 -13.51 -18.01 -4.98
N GLU A 17 -13.16 -16.92 -4.31
CA GLU A 17 -14.13 -15.97 -3.76
C GLU A 17 -14.95 -15.29 -4.86
N GLU A 18 -14.30 -14.89 -5.94
CA GLU A 18 -14.90 -14.21 -7.10
C GLU A 18 -15.43 -15.16 -8.17
N TRP A 19 -15.76 -16.43 -7.84
CA TRP A 19 -16.16 -17.46 -8.80
C TRP A 19 -17.35 -17.05 -9.66
N LYS A 20 -18.33 -16.30 -9.09
CA LYS A 20 -19.51 -15.82 -9.83
C LYS A 20 -19.11 -14.84 -10.93
N THR A 21 -18.24 -13.88 -10.60
CA THR A 21 -17.72 -12.90 -11.56
C THR A 21 -16.91 -13.61 -12.65
N LEU A 22 -16.08 -14.59 -12.26
CA LEU A 22 -15.29 -15.40 -13.19
C LEU A 22 -16.15 -16.30 -14.08
N PHE A 23 -17.29 -16.81 -13.62
CA PHE A 23 -18.23 -17.54 -14.45
C PHE A 23 -18.73 -16.67 -15.64
N PHE A 24 -19.13 -15.42 -15.37
CA PHE A 24 -19.53 -14.50 -16.43
C PHE A 24 -18.35 -14.13 -17.37
N VAL A 25 -17.13 -13.99 -16.83
CA VAL A 25 -15.93 -13.83 -17.66
C VAL A 25 -15.72 -15.01 -18.57
N THR A 26 -15.89 -16.25 -18.06
CA THR A 26 -15.70 -17.50 -18.82
C THR A 26 -16.72 -17.59 -19.96
N VAL A 27 -18.01 -17.45 -19.65
CA VAL A 27 -19.07 -17.55 -20.66
C VAL A 27 -18.90 -16.48 -21.75
N SER A 28 -18.76 -15.21 -21.36
CA SER A 28 -18.58 -14.12 -22.32
C SER A 28 -17.23 -14.19 -23.06
N GLY A 29 -16.19 -14.69 -22.40
CA GLY A 29 -14.87 -14.93 -22.99
C GLY A 29 -14.87 -16.04 -24.02
N LEU A 30 -15.57 -17.13 -23.79
CA LEU A 30 -15.73 -18.22 -24.75
C LEU A 30 -16.53 -17.76 -25.99
N ILE A 31 -17.70 -17.11 -25.78
CA ILE A 31 -18.51 -16.58 -26.89
C ILE A 31 -17.69 -15.61 -27.73
N TYR A 32 -16.97 -14.67 -27.08
CA TYR A 32 -16.12 -13.73 -27.80
C TYR A 32 -15.02 -14.40 -28.60
N ASN A 33 -14.21 -15.28 -27.98
CA ASN A 33 -13.01 -15.83 -28.62
C ASN A 33 -13.32 -16.92 -29.65
N LEU A 34 -14.35 -17.75 -29.43
CA LEU A 34 -14.85 -18.68 -30.45
C LEU A 34 -15.55 -17.91 -31.57
N GLY A 35 -16.31 -16.89 -31.24
CA GLY A 35 -16.96 -16.04 -32.21
C GLY A 35 -16.00 -15.28 -33.14
N LEU A 36 -14.74 -15.07 -32.73
CA LEU A 36 -13.71 -14.48 -33.60
C LEU A 36 -13.40 -15.35 -34.82
N LEU A 37 -13.67 -16.66 -34.78
CA LEU A 37 -13.54 -17.56 -35.94
C LEU A 37 -14.52 -17.22 -37.07
N ALA A 38 -15.64 -16.59 -36.74
CA ALA A 38 -16.63 -16.16 -37.73
C ALA A 38 -16.01 -15.18 -38.76
N GLY A 39 -15.06 -14.31 -38.32
CA GLY A 39 -14.40 -13.39 -39.25
C GLY A 39 -13.77 -14.07 -40.46
N PRO A 40 -12.72 -14.92 -40.26
CA PRO A 40 -12.09 -15.68 -41.35
C PRO A 40 -13.08 -16.53 -42.16
N TRP A 41 -14.07 -17.14 -41.50
CA TRP A 41 -15.03 -17.98 -42.16
C TRP A 41 -15.94 -17.17 -43.10
N PHE A 42 -16.49 -16.04 -42.64
CA PHE A 42 -17.28 -15.16 -43.47
C PHE A 42 -16.48 -14.49 -44.60
N GLU A 43 -15.20 -14.07 -44.28
CA GLU A 43 -14.28 -13.52 -45.29
C GLU A 43 -14.10 -14.50 -46.47
N GLY A 44 -13.87 -15.79 -46.17
CA GLY A 44 -13.75 -16.82 -47.19
C GLY A 44 -15.07 -17.06 -47.96
N LYS A 45 -16.20 -17.16 -47.24
CA LYS A 45 -17.51 -17.35 -47.90
C LYS A 45 -17.91 -16.18 -48.81
N MET A 46 -17.64 -14.94 -48.37
CA MET A 46 -17.89 -13.74 -49.19
C MET A 46 -16.98 -13.73 -50.41
N THR A 47 -15.71 -14.08 -50.30
CA THR A 47 -14.77 -14.20 -51.43
C THR A 47 -15.28 -15.22 -52.43
N GLY A 48 -15.71 -16.42 -51.95
CA GLY A 48 -16.29 -17.45 -52.86
C GLY A 48 -17.53 -16.97 -53.57
N LYS A 49 -18.46 -16.29 -52.86
CA LYS A 49 -19.66 -15.75 -53.46
C LYS A 49 -19.39 -14.59 -54.44
N LEU A 50 -18.34 -13.80 -54.20
CA LEU A 50 -17.90 -12.78 -55.15
C LEU A 50 -17.43 -13.40 -56.48
N VAL A 51 -16.66 -14.51 -56.40
CA VAL A 51 -16.22 -15.25 -57.58
C VAL A 51 -17.42 -15.85 -58.34
N ASP A 52 -18.39 -16.46 -57.61
CA ASP A 52 -19.65 -16.96 -58.22
C ASP A 52 -20.43 -15.84 -58.93
N LEU A 53 -20.47 -14.64 -58.35
CA LEU A 53 -21.15 -13.50 -58.92
C LEU A 53 -20.47 -12.99 -60.22
N LEU A 54 -19.11 -12.94 -60.18
CA LEU A 54 -18.32 -12.57 -61.36
C LEU A 54 -18.43 -13.60 -62.47
N GLY A 55 -18.58 -14.90 -62.11
CA GLY A 55 -18.82 -16.00 -63.07
C GLY A 55 -20.26 -16.13 -63.55
N GLY A 56 -21.18 -15.25 -63.10
CA GLY A 56 -22.59 -15.25 -63.53
C GLY A 56 -23.45 -16.36 -62.90
N THR A 57 -22.94 -17.09 -61.92
CA THR A 57 -23.62 -18.22 -61.26
C THR A 57 -24.25 -17.81 -59.89
N GLY A 58 -23.93 -16.63 -59.38
CA GLY A 58 -24.40 -16.10 -58.10
C GLY A 58 -25.45 -14.97 -58.24
N THR A 59 -26.18 -14.70 -57.15
CA THR A 59 -27.11 -13.56 -57.07
C THR A 59 -26.65 -12.56 -56.03
N PHE A 60 -26.81 -11.26 -56.30
CA PHE A 60 -26.46 -10.17 -55.36
C PHE A 60 -27.19 -10.30 -54.03
N HIS A 61 -28.43 -10.83 -54.03
CA HIS A 61 -29.24 -11.06 -52.84
C HIS A 61 -28.57 -12.05 -51.87
N GLN A 62 -27.93 -13.11 -52.37
CA GLN A 62 -27.18 -14.07 -51.53
C GLN A 62 -25.95 -13.42 -50.89
N MET A 63 -25.27 -12.53 -51.59
CA MET A 63 -24.14 -11.78 -51.04
C MET A 63 -24.61 -10.83 -49.93
N LEU A 64 -25.75 -10.12 -50.15
CA LEU A 64 -26.31 -9.20 -49.14
C LEU A 64 -26.74 -9.95 -47.89
N MET A 65 -27.37 -11.12 -47.99
CA MET A 65 -27.71 -11.96 -46.84
C MET A 65 -26.47 -12.39 -46.06
N LEU A 66 -25.40 -12.76 -46.73
CA LEU A 66 -24.13 -13.18 -46.10
C LEU A 66 -23.45 -12.03 -45.35
N VAL A 67 -23.44 -10.81 -45.94
CA VAL A 67 -22.93 -9.60 -45.32
C VAL A 67 -23.75 -9.25 -44.08
N THR A 68 -25.09 -9.31 -44.17
CA THR A 68 -25.97 -9.05 -43.03
C THR A 68 -25.72 -10.05 -41.90
N ALA A 69 -25.62 -11.34 -42.19
CA ALA A 69 -25.29 -12.39 -41.22
C ALA A 69 -23.91 -12.15 -40.55
N TYR A 70 -22.93 -11.69 -41.32
CA TYR A 70 -21.61 -11.32 -40.82
C TYR A 70 -21.69 -10.15 -39.84
N VAL A 71 -22.38 -9.07 -40.19
CA VAL A 71 -22.55 -7.88 -39.35
C VAL A 71 -23.22 -8.26 -38.02
N VAL A 72 -24.31 -9.06 -38.08
CA VAL A 72 -24.99 -9.55 -36.86
C VAL A 72 -24.07 -10.40 -36.00
N SER A 73 -23.34 -11.34 -36.61
CA SER A 73 -22.40 -12.23 -35.89
C SER A 73 -21.31 -11.42 -35.21
N ILE A 74 -20.67 -10.48 -35.89
CA ILE A 74 -19.68 -9.59 -35.32
C ILE A 74 -20.27 -8.70 -34.21
N GLY A 75 -21.52 -8.22 -34.39
CA GLY A 75 -22.25 -7.49 -33.36
C GLY A 75 -22.35 -8.28 -32.06
N ILE A 76 -22.77 -9.54 -32.11
CA ILE A 76 -22.83 -10.45 -30.93
C ILE A 76 -21.46 -10.63 -30.30
N VAL A 77 -20.42 -10.84 -31.13
CA VAL A 77 -19.03 -10.99 -30.66
C VAL A 77 -18.54 -9.74 -29.93
N GLN A 78 -18.83 -8.53 -30.45
CA GLN A 78 -18.41 -7.28 -29.81
C GLN A 78 -19.16 -7.01 -28.49
N VAL A 79 -20.46 -7.33 -28.44
CA VAL A 79 -21.25 -7.27 -27.21
C VAL A 79 -20.67 -8.22 -26.15
N SER A 80 -20.34 -9.45 -26.54
CA SER A 80 -19.69 -10.42 -25.61
C SER A 80 -18.31 -9.93 -25.15
N ARG A 81 -17.55 -9.25 -26.01
CA ARG A 81 -16.29 -8.60 -25.66
C ARG A 81 -16.47 -7.52 -24.61
N TYR A 82 -17.51 -6.70 -24.73
CA TYR A 82 -17.85 -5.67 -23.76
C TYR A 82 -18.13 -6.29 -22.38
N PHE A 83 -19.01 -7.30 -22.32
CA PHE A 83 -19.32 -7.99 -21.05
C PHE A 83 -18.08 -8.66 -20.45
N LYS A 84 -17.28 -9.34 -21.25
CA LYS A 84 -16.02 -9.93 -20.77
C LYS A 84 -15.11 -8.87 -20.13
N ARG A 85 -14.88 -7.74 -20.81
CA ARG A 85 -14.03 -6.65 -20.29
C ARG A 85 -14.60 -6.03 -19.01
N PHE A 86 -15.91 -5.87 -18.95
CA PHE A 86 -16.61 -5.35 -17.78
C PHE A 86 -16.39 -6.26 -16.56
N TYR A 87 -16.66 -7.57 -16.70
CA TYR A 87 -16.52 -8.51 -15.60
C TYR A 87 -15.06 -8.76 -15.20
N VAL A 88 -14.13 -8.76 -16.13
CA VAL A 88 -12.68 -8.82 -15.81
C VAL A 88 -12.23 -7.62 -14.99
N ARG A 89 -12.69 -6.41 -15.31
CA ARG A 89 -12.40 -5.21 -14.50
C ARG A 89 -13.08 -5.27 -13.14
N ARG A 90 -14.33 -5.74 -13.07
CA ARG A 90 -15.05 -5.94 -11.81
C ARG A 90 -14.31 -6.92 -10.90
N PHE A 91 -13.87 -8.05 -11.43
CA PHE A 91 -13.01 -9.00 -10.73
C PHE A 91 -11.76 -8.32 -10.16
N ALA A 92 -11.02 -7.61 -10.99
CA ALA A 92 -9.80 -6.91 -10.58
C ALA A 92 -10.08 -5.89 -9.46
N ASN A 93 -11.14 -5.08 -9.60
CA ASN A 93 -11.50 -4.06 -8.60
C ASN A 93 -11.90 -4.67 -7.26
N ASN A 94 -12.67 -5.78 -7.28
CA ASN A 94 -13.07 -6.49 -6.06
C ASN A 94 -11.85 -7.06 -5.34
N VAL A 95 -10.95 -7.73 -6.07
CA VAL A 95 -9.70 -8.27 -5.52
C VAL A 95 -8.82 -7.15 -4.97
N ASN A 96 -8.69 -6.03 -5.70
CA ASN A 96 -7.91 -4.86 -5.25
C ASN A 96 -8.43 -4.32 -3.92
N ARG A 97 -9.74 -4.08 -3.85
CA ARG A 97 -10.39 -3.62 -2.62
C ARG A 97 -10.13 -4.57 -1.45
N HIS A 98 -10.33 -5.87 -1.67
CA HIS A 98 -10.17 -6.88 -0.63
C HIS A 98 -8.71 -6.98 -0.15
N MET A 99 -7.75 -7.03 -1.07
CA MET A 99 -6.32 -7.05 -0.73
C MET A 99 -5.88 -5.80 0.04
N LYS A 100 -6.30 -4.61 -0.39
CA LYS A 100 -5.99 -3.34 0.29
C LYS A 100 -6.61 -3.29 1.69
N GLN A 101 -7.82 -3.79 1.85
CA GLN A 101 -8.51 -3.85 3.16
C GLN A 101 -7.76 -4.76 4.15
N ILE A 102 -7.36 -5.96 3.71
CA ILE A 102 -6.60 -6.91 4.54
C ILE A 102 -5.24 -6.31 4.92
N LEU A 103 -4.53 -5.77 3.92
CA LEU A 103 -3.21 -5.19 4.12
C LEU A 103 -3.25 -3.98 5.06
N TYR A 104 -4.23 -3.09 4.89
CA TYR A 104 -4.47 -1.97 5.80
C TYR A 104 -4.69 -2.45 7.23
N GLY A 105 -5.57 -3.44 7.43
CA GLY A 105 -5.82 -4.02 8.75
C GLY A 105 -4.58 -4.63 9.40
N THR A 106 -3.65 -5.17 8.62
CA THR A 106 -2.37 -5.69 9.11
C THR A 106 -1.38 -4.56 9.43
N LEU A 107 -1.28 -3.55 8.57
CA LEU A 107 -0.36 -2.41 8.77
C LEU A 107 -0.68 -1.60 10.00
N VAL A 108 -1.96 -1.32 10.26
CA VAL A 108 -2.40 -0.55 11.45
C VAL A 108 -2.07 -1.27 12.77
N ARG A 109 -1.85 -2.59 12.72
CA ARG A 109 -1.52 -3.39 13.91
C ARG A 109 -0.03 -3.65 14.11
N LYS A 110 0.81 -3.27 13.16
CA LYS A 110 2.26 -3.35 13.33
C LYS A 110 2.73 -2.40 14.41
N SER A 111 3.79 -2.80 15.10
CA SER A 111 4.45 -1.92 16.05
C SER A 111 5.14 -0.75 15.33
N ARG A 112 5.34 0.35 16.05
CA ARG A 112 6.06 1.51 15.52
C ARG A 112 7.48 1.15 15.06
N LEU A 113 8.18 0.31 15.81
CA LEU A 113 9.52 -0.15 15.45
C LEU A 113 9.55 -0.94 14.15
N GLU A 114 8.55 -1.81 13.92
CA GLU A 114 8.44 -2.55 12.65
C GLU A 114 8.16 -1.62 11.47
N LEU A 115 7.32 -0.59 11.66
CA LEU A 115 7.01 0.39 10.62
C LEU A 115 8.21 1.28 10.32
N GLU A 116 8.95 1.73 11.34
CA GLU A 116 10.17 2.52 11.19
C GLU A 116 11.29 1.71 10.51
N ALA A 117 11.47 0.43 10.88
CA ALA A 117 12.43 -0.46 10.25
C ALA A 117 12.13 -0.73 8.77
N GLU A 118 10.85 -0.79 8.38
CA GLU A 118 10.43 -0.91 6.98
C GLU A 118 10.57 0.40 6.20
N GLY A 119 10.47 1.53 6.86
CA GLY A 119 10.43 2.88 6.28
C GLY A 119 9.09 3.22 5.63
N THR A 120 8.57 4.42 5.89
CA THR A 120 7.24 4.87 5.45
C THR A 120 7.03 4.76 3.94
N GLY A 121 8.05 5.10 3.13
CA GLY A 121 7.98 4.99 1.66
C GLY A 121 7.82 3.55 1.17
N ASN A 122 8.49 2.59 1.80
CA ASN A 122 8.39 1.17 1.44
C ASN A 122 7.02 0.60 1.83
N VAL A 123 6.51 0.97 3.01
CA VAL A 123 5.16 0.59 3.47
C VAL A 123 4.09 1.11 2.49
N LEU A 124 4.18 2.38 2.08
CA LEU A 124 3.27 2.99 1.12
C LEU A 124 3.35 2.29 -0.26
N THR A 125 4.56 1.97 -0.71
CA THR A 125 4.79 1.23 -1.96
C THR A 125 4.12 -0.15 -1.91
N LYS A 126 4.27 -0.90 -0.81
CA LYS A 126 3.61 -2.20 -0.62
C LYS A 126 2.09 -2.05 -0.59
N ALA A 127 1.57 -1.07 0.13
CA ALA A 127 0.13 -0.87 0.32
C ALA A 127 -0.61 -0.48 -0.97
N ILE A 128 0.04 0.26 -1.86
CA ILE A 128 -0.58 0.80 -3.07
C ILE A 128 -0.03 0.10 -4.32
N LEU A 129 1.25 0.30 -4.63
CA LEU A 129 1.81 -0.11 -5.92
C LEU A 129 1.96 -1.63 -6.07
N ASP A 130 2.44 -2.31 -5.03
CA ASP A 130 2.63 -3.76 -5.10
C ASP A 130 1.29 -4.52 -5.15
N VAL A 131 0.25 -4.01 -4.46
CA VAL A 131 -1.11 -4.56 -4.58
C VAL A 131 -1.65 -4.35 -5.99
N ASP A 132 -1.51 -3.14 -6.55
CA ASP A 132 -1.99 -2.84 -7.91
C ASP A 132 -1.27 -3.70 -8.95
N ASP A 133 0.04 -3.93 -8.81
CA ASP A 133 0.81 -4.81 -9.69
C ASP A 133 0.36 -6.27 -9.60
N CYS A 134 0.07 -6.77 -8.39
CA CYS A 134 -0.48 -8.12 -8.19
C CYS A 134 -1.84 -8.29 -8.86
N VAL A 135 -2.73 -7.35 -8.64
CA VAL A 135 -4.10 -7.36 -9.21
C VAL A 135 -4.06 -7.24 -10.73
N GLU A 136 -3.18 -6.36 -11.26
CA GLU A 136 -2.99 -6.20 -12.70
C GLU A 136 -2.47 -7.50 -13.34
N GLY A 137 -1.57 -8.21 -12.65
CA GLY A 137 -1.12 -9.54 -13.08
C GLY A 137 -2.25 -10.57 -13.11
N MET A 138 -3.09 -10.63 -12.07
CA MET A 138 -4.26 -11.52 -12.03
C MET A 138 -5.26 -11.16 -13.13
N ARG A 139 -5.51 -9.87 -13.35
CA ARG A 139 -6.38 -9.36 -14.41
C ARG A 139 -5.88 -9.74 -15.80
N LYS A 140 -4.58 -9.54 -16.06
CA LYS A 140 -3.96 -9.90 -17.35
C LYS A 140 -3.97 -11.41 -17.55
N PHE A 141 -3.66 -12.19 -16.54
CA PHE A 141 -3.74 -13.65 -16.61
C PHE A 141 -5.15 -14.10 -16.99
N THR A 142 -6.18 -13.60 -16.31
CA THR A 142 -7.58 -13.92 -16.61
C THR A 142 -7.98 -13.48 -18.02
N THR A 143 -7.51 -12.31 -18.48
CA THR A 143 -7.79 -11.84 -19.84
C THR A 143 -7.13 -12.72 -20.89
N GLU A 144 -5.85 -13.03 -20.72
CA GLU A 144 -5.03 -13.69 -21.73
C GLU A 144 -5.30 -15.20 -21.84
N ILE A 145 -5.80 -15.87 -20.80
CA ILE A 145 -6.30 -17.24 -20.91
C ILE A 145 -7.33 -17.34 -22.05
N PHE A 146 -8.22 -16.34 -22.17
CA PHE A 146 -9.22 -16.32 -23.23
C PHE A 146 -8.68 -15.70 -24.51
N ASP A 147 -8.09 -14.51 -24.46
CA ASP A 147 -7.72 -13.72 -25.64
C ASP A 147 -6.54 -14.30 -26.40
N THR A 148 -5.68 -15.04 -25.72
CA THR A 148 -4.53 -15.73 -26.31
C THR A 148 -4.75 -17.24 -26.28
N GLY A 149 -5.01 -17.84 -25.12
CA GLY A 149 -5.12 -19.28 -24.97
C GLY A 149 -6.26 -19.90 -25.77
N VAL A 150 -7.51 -19.52 -25.46
CA VAL A 150 -8.69 -20.06 -26.15
C VAL A 150 -8.69 -19.67 -27.64
N ALA A 151 -8.31 -18.43 -27.96
CA ALA A 151 -8.28 -17.97 -29.35
C ALA A 151 -7.24 -18.72 -30.18
N LEU A 152 -6.00 -18.95 -29.65
CA LEU A 152 -4.98 -19.73 -30.35
C LEU A 152 -5.42 -21.16 -30.59
N LEU A 153 -6.01 -21.81 -29.56
CA LEU A 153 -6.55 -23.16 -29.71
C LEU A 153 -7.66 -23.21 -30.79
N ALA A 154 -8.58 -22.26 -30.76
CA ALA A 154 -9.68 -22.21 -31.70
C ALA A 154 -9.20 -22.00 -33.14
N TYR A 155 -8.26 -21.07 -33.37
CA TYR A 155 -7.65 -20.87 -34.69
C TYR A 155 -6.82 -22.09 -35.14
N ALA A 156 -6.07 -22.70 -34.22
CA ALA A 156 -5.30 -23.90 -34.51
C ALA A 156 -6.20 -25.08 -34.93
N CYS A 157 -7.28 -25.33 -34.18
CA CYS A 157 -8.26 -26.36 -34.52
C CYS A 157 -8.92 -26.08 -35.89
N MET A 158 -9.26 -24.84 -36.19
CA MET A 158 -9.84 -24.46 -37.47
C MET A 158 -8.87 -24.69 -38.63
N LEU A 159 -7.59 -24.33 -38.48
CA LEU A 159 -6.57 -24.58 -39.50
C LEU A 159 -6.32 -26.08 -39.74
N LEU A 160 -6.23 -26.90 -38.66
CA LEU A 160 -6.08 -28.33 -38.74
C LEU A 160 -7.29 -29.02 -39.40
N TRP A 161 -8.50 -28.48 -39.21
CA TRP A 161 -9.70 -28.98 -39.89
C TRP A 161 -9.69 -28.76 -41.40
N TYR A 162 -9.17 -27.62 -41.86
CA TYR A 162 -9.11 -27.31 -43.29
C TYR A 162 -7.98 -28.07 -44.01
N ASP A 163 -6.76 -28.07 -43.45
CA ASP A 163 -5.62 -28.81 -43.98
C ASP A 163 -4.58 -29.03 -42.88
N TRP A 164 -4.56 -30.21 -42.31
CA TRP A 164 -3.66 -30.54 -41.21
C TRP A 164 -2.18 -30.49 -41.58
N LYS A 165 -1.81 -30.86 -42.86
CA LYS A 165 -0.43 -30.87 -43.34
C LYS A 165 0.14 -29.47 -43.44
N LEU A 166 -0.61 -28.56 -44.09
CA LEU A 166 -0.21 -27.17 -44.23
C LEU A 166 -0.27 -26.44 -42.88
N ALA A 167 -1.27 -26.75 -42.06
CA ALA A 167 -1.36 -26.17 -40.70
C ALA A 167 -0.14 -26.52 -39.85
N LEU A 168 0.28 -27.78 -39.80
CA LEU A 168 1.48 -28.19 -39.05
C LEU A 168 2.75 -27.51 -39.58
N LEU A 169 2.92 -27.42 -40.90
CA LEU A 169 4.06 -26.73 -41.52
C LEU A 169 4.09 -25.24 -41.10
N CYS A 170 2.96 -24.56 -41.11
CA CYS A 170 2.87 -23.14 -40.73
C CYS A 170 3.03 -22.93 -39.23
N MET A 171 2.59 -23.88 -38.39
CA MET A 171 2.70 -23.80 -36.92
C MET A 171 4.13 -23.94 -36.37
N ILE A 172 5.11 -24.27 -37.20
CA ILE A 172 6.54 -24.31 -36.79
C ILE A 172 7.06 -22.91 -36.47
N PHE A 173 6.62 -21.87 -37.18
CA PHE A 173 7.17 -20.50 -37.08
C PHE A 173 6.79 -19.75 -35.82
N PRO A 174 5.54 -19.80 -35.28
CA PRO A 174 5.18 -19.16 -34.01
C PRO A 174 6.04 -19.59 -32.81
N PRO A 175 6.35 -20.89 -32.57
CA PRO A 175 7.31 -21.32 -31.56
C PRO A 175 8.73 -20.79 -31.79
N ILE A 176 9.22 -20.76 -33.04
CA ILE A 176 10.53 -20.17 -33.35
C ILE A 176 10.57 -18.68 -32.98
N SER A 177 9.52 -17.94 -33.34
CA SER A 177 9.42 -16.53 -32.97
C SER A 177 9.44 -16.35 -31.45
N TYR A 178 8.85 -17.28 -30.70
CA TYR A 178 8.87 -17.26 -29.23
C TYR A 178 10.28 -17.51 -28.66
N VAL A 179 11.04 -18.48 -29.20
CA VAL A 179 12.43 -18.76 -28.76
C VAL A 179 13.33 -17.53 -29.01
N ILE A 180 13.19 -16.87 -30.14
CA ILE A 180 13.94 -15.64 -30.45
C ILE A 180 13.51 -14.52 -29.48
N ALA A 181 12.23 -14.43 -29.17
CA ALA A 181 11.67 -13.54 -28.19
C ALA A 181 12.33 -13.68 -26.81
N GLU A 182 12.46 -14.92 -26.34
CA GLU A 182 13.03 -15.20 -25.02
C GLU A 182 14.51 -14.78 -24.94
N LYS A 183 15.28 -14.94 -26.00
CA LYS A 183 16.66 -14.43 -26.07
C LYS A 183 16.72 -12.90 -26.06
N MET A 184 15.82 -12.23 -26.77
CA MET A 184 15.77 -10.76 -26.80
C MET A 184 15.28 -10.16 -25.47
N LYS A 185 14.47 -10.89 -24.71
CA LYS A 185 13.95 -10.47 -23.39
C LYS A 185 15.07 -10.10 -22.41
N VAL A 186 16.20 -10.78 -22.43
CA VAL A 186 17.36 -10.46 -21.59
C VAL A 186 17.83 -9.03 -21.84
N MET A 187 17.88 -8.61 -23.11
CA MET A 187 18.29 -7.24 -23.47
C MET A 187 17.25 -6.20 -23.03
N VAL A 188 15.95 -6.49 -23.19
CA VAL A 188 14.86 -5.63 -22.73
C VAL A 188 14.90 -5.49 -21.19
N GLN A 189 15.14 -6.57 -20.47
CA GLN A 189 15.26 -6.54 -19.00
C GLN A 189 16.47 -5.74 -18.55
N LYS A 190 17.64 -5.93 -19.19
CA LYS A 190 18.87 -5.19 -18.87
C LYS A 190 18.70 -3.69 -19.10
N THR A 191 18.20 -3.29 -20.26
CA THR A 191 17.98 -1.88 -20.61
C THR A 191 16.85 -1.26 -19.77
N GLY A 192 15.78 -2.02 -19.48
CA GLY A 192 14.70 -1.59 -18.61
C GLY A 192 15.12 -1.42 -17.13
N ALA A 193 16.04 -2.25 -16.63
CA ALA A 193 16.61 -2.09 -15.30
C ALA A 193 17.47 -0.81 -15.21
N ALA A 194 18.32 -0.56 -16.22
CA ALA A 194 19.12 0.66 -16.30
C ALA A 194 18.23 1.92 -16.36
N TYR A 195 17.16 1.87 -17.15
CA TYR A 195 16.17 2.97 -17.21
C TYR A 195 15.53 3.23 -15.84
N LYS A 196 15.15 2.19 -15.08
CA LYS A 196 14.55 2.34 -13.75
C LYS A 196 15.51 3.00 -12.75
N VAL A 197 16.79 2.65 -12.80
CA VAL A 197 17.81 3.26 -11.93
C VAL A 197 17.91 4.77 -12.23
N GLN A 198 18.04 5.16 -13.50
CA GLN A 198 18.10 6.58 -13.88
C GLN A 198 16.80 7.34 -13.58
N SER A 199 15.65 6.71 -13.76
CA SER A 199 14.34 7.27 -13.36
C SER A 199 14.27 7.54 -11.86
N GLY A 200 14.81 6.65 -11.03
CA GLY A 200 14.92 6.83 -9.59
C GLY A 200 15.82 8.00 -9.21
N ALA A 201 16.99 8.12 -9.84
CA ALA A 201 17.93 9.22 -9.61
C ALA A 201 17.31 10.57 -9.99
N LEU A 202 16.66 10.66 -11.16
CA LEU A 202 15.97 11.87 -11.60
C LEU A 202 14.81 12.24 -10.65
N SER A 203 14.02 11.26 -10.20
CA SER A 203 12.93 11.49 -9.25
C SER A 203 13.44 12.02 -7.91
N ALA A 204 14.53 11.48 -7.39
CA ALA A 204 15.18 11.96 -6.17
C ALA A 204 15.69 13.39 -6.33
N ALA A 205 16.36 13.70 -7.44
CA ALA A 205 16.85 15.05 -7.75
C ALA A 205 15.70 16.06 -7.92
N THR A 206 14.58 15.64 -8.51
CA THR A 206 13.38 16.49 -8.65
C THR A 206 12.74 16.77 -7.30
N LEU A 207 12.62 15.75 -6.44
CA LEU A 207 12.07 15.91 -5.10
C LEU A 207 12.92 16.82 -4.24
N ASP A 208 14.26 16.65 -4.27
CA ASP A 208 15.20 17.51 -3.54
C ASP A 208 15.02 18.98 -3.94
N ARG A 209 14.94 19.26 -5.25
CA ARG A 209 14.71 20.61 -5.76
C ARG A 209 13.38 21.20 -5.34
N ALA A 210 12.30 20.41 -5.43
CA ALA A 210 10.97 20.88 -5.05
C ALA A 210 10.90 21.19 -3.54
N THR A 211 11.50 20.34 -2.71
CA THR A 211 11.50 20.51 -1.25
C THR A 211 12.37 21.66 -0.81
N ASN A 212 13.54 21.84 -1.42
CA ASN A 212 14.54 22.84 -1.02
C ASN A 212 14.54 24.09 -1.93
N ALA A 213 13.47 24.32 -2.71
CA ALA A 213 13.41 25.41 -3.69
C ALA A 213 13.68 26.80 -3.07
N ILE A 214 13.13 27.07 -1.87
CA ILE A 214 13.36 28.33 -1.16
C ILE A 214 14.82 28.47 -0.74
N THR A 215 15.44 27.41 -0.25
CA THR A 215 16.85 27.38 0.15
C THR A 215 17.74 27.72 -1.03
N TYR A 216 17.52 27.11 -2.19
CA TYR A 216 18.32 27.39 -3.40
C TYR A 216 18.20 28.87 -3.83
N ARG A 217 17.00 29.47 -3.76
CA ARG A 217 16.78 30.89 -4.07
C ARG A 217 17.48 31.81 -3.08
N VAL A 218 17.39 31.52 -1.79
CA VAL A 218 18.02 32.36 -0.74
C VAL A 218 19.53 32.39 -0.87
N PHE A 219 20.14 31.26 -1.28
CA PHE A 219 21.59 31.14 -1.44
C PHE A 219 22.08 31.39 -2.87
N GLY A 220 21.20 31.68 -3.85
CA GLY A 220 21.54 31.97 -5.25
C GLY A 220 22.24 30.83 -5.99
N CYS A 221 21.90 29.56 -5.62
CA CYS A 221 22.54 28.35 -6.17
C CYS A 221 21.71 27.67 -7.27
N GLU A 222 20.69 28.34 -7.84
CA GLU A 222 19.76 27.74 -8.81
C GLU A 222 20.48 27.25 -10.08
N GLU A 223 21.41 28.07 -10.65
CA GLU A 223 22.06 27.71 -11.90
C GLU A 223 23.07 26.57 -11.72
N ASP A 224 23.84 26.56 -10.63
CA ASP A 224 24.77 25.45 -10.34
C ASP A 224 24.04 24.11 -10.19
N ARG A 225 22.90 24.15 -9.54
CA ARG A 225 22.06 22.97 -9.38
C ARG A 225 21.32 22.56 -10.65
N LYS A 226 21.05 23.50 -11.56
CA LYS A 226 20.47 23.22 -12.87
C LYS A 226 21.40 22.36 -13.73
N ALA A 227 22.69 22.64 -13.75
CA ALA A 227 23.66 21.81 -14.47
C ALA A 227 23.66 20.35 -14.00
N ALA A 228 23.69 20.11 -12.68
CA ALA A 228 23.61 18.77 -12.12
C ALA A 228 22.27 18.06 -12.39
N TYR A 229 21.17 18.80 -12.51
CA TYR A 229 19.89 18.23 -12.89
C TYR A 229 19.84 17.83 -14.36
N GLU A 230 20.41 18.65 -15.24
CA GLU A 230 20.49 18.39 -16.67
C GLU A 230 21.31 17.13 -16.98
N GLU A 231 22.38 16.88 -16.20
CA GLU A 231 23.13 15.63 -16.28
C GLU A 231 22.24 14.40 -15.96
N ASN A 232 21.48 14.46 -14.88
CA ASN A 232 20.53 13.39 -14.54
C ASN A 232 19.44 13.22 -15.60
N LEU A 233 18.94 14.31 -16.19
CA LEU A 233 17.93 14.29 -17.24
C LEU A 233 18.48 13.65 -18.52
N SER A 234 19.70 14.01 -18.93
CA SER A 234 20.38 13.43 -20.09
C SER A 234 20.66 11.92 -19.91
N ALA A 235 21.10 11.51 -18.71
CA ALA A 235 21.29 10.10 -18.37
C ALA A 235 19.97 9.31 -18.42
N TYR A 236 18.89 9.89 -17.87
CA TYR A 236 17.54 9.32 -17.96
C TYR A 236 17.07 9.19 -19.41
N GLU A 237 17.18 10.25 -20.22
CA GLU A 237 16.78 10.25 -21.63
C GLU A 237 17.52 9.16 -22.43
N SER A 238 18.85 9.09 -22.29
CA SER A 238 19.67 8.08 -22.96
C SER A 238 19.26 6.65 -22.58
N ALA A 239 18.98 6.41 -21.29
CA ALA A 239 18.51 5.11 -20.82
C ALA A 239 17.10 4.80 -21.31
N ALA A 240 16.19 5.79 -21.32
CA ALA A 240 14.82 5.67 -21.81
C ALA A 240 14.78 5.33 -23.31
N VAL A 241 15.56 6.02 -24.12
CA VAL A 241 15.67 5.77 -25.57
C VAL A 241 16.15 4.33 -25.83
N ARG A 242 17.23 3.88 -25.17
CA ARG A 242 17.73 2.51 -25.32
C ARG A 242 16.69 1.45 -24.91
N ALA A 243 16.01 1.66 -23.78
CA ALA A 243 14.96 0.75 -23.32
C ALA A 243 13.78 0.70 -24.30
N ASN A 244 13.35 1.86 -24.83
CA ASN A 244 12.26 1.97 -25.78
C ASN A 244 12.59 1.35 -27.13
N ILE A 245 13.80 1.51 -27.67
CA ILE A 245 14.25 0.87 -28.93
C ILE A 245 14.04 -0.64 -28.82
N TRP A 246 14.58 -1.29 -27.78
CA TRP A 246 14.46 -2.74 -27.62
C TRP A 246 13.02 -3.19 -27.38
N ASN A 247 12.28 -2.47 -26.55
CA ASN A 247 10.88 -2.80 -26.24
C ASN A 247 9.96 -2.64 -27.47
N THR A 248 10.22 -1.65 -28.31
CA THR A 248 9.42 -1.37 -29.51
C THR A 248 9.83 -2.23 -30.70
N ALA A 249 11.09 -2.62 -30.81
CA ALA A 249 11.58 -3.48 -31.90
C ALA A 249 11.09 -4.93 -31.79
N MET A 250 10.82 -5.43 -30.57
CA MET A 250 10.40 -6.81 -30.36
C MET A 250 9.10 -7.22 -31.11
N PRO A 251 7.97 -6.50 -31.00
CA PRO A 251 6.73 -6.92 -31.65
C PRO A 251 6.82 -7.02 -33.19
N PRO A 252 7.44 -6.07 -33.92
CA PRO A 252 7.67 -6.21 -35.37
C PRO A 252 8.47 -7.46 -35.75
N ILE A 253 9.57 -7.73 -35.03
CA ILE A 253 10.43 -8.89 -35.32
C ILE A 253 9.65 -10.20 -35.19
N TYR A 254 8.88 -10.36 -34.07
CA TYR A 254 8.02 -11.54 -33.91
C TYR A 254 7.00 -11.68 -35.02
N ARG A 255 6.40 -10.56 -35.41
CA ARG A 255 5.40 -10.54 -36.45
C ARG A 255 6.00 -10.95 -37.80
N MET A 256 7.17 -10.44 -38.14
CA MET A 256 7.87 -10.82 -39.37
C MET A 256 8.16 -12.30 -39.40
N ILE A 257 8.74 -12.89 -38.35
CA ILE A 257 9.05 -14.31 -38.29
C ILE A 257 7.77 -15.15 -38.40
N SER A 258 6.74 -14.83 -37.64
CA SER A 258 5.46 -15.55 -37.70
C SER A 258 4.77 -15.43 -39.06
N MET A 259 4.91 -14.27 -39.74
CA MET A 259 4.32 -14.05 -41.06
C MET A 259 5.09 -14.72 -42.22
N THR A 260 6.31 -15.19 -41.98
CA THR A 260 7.06 -15.98 -43.00
C THR A 260 6.26 -17.19 -43.48
N SER A 261 5.44 -17.80 -42.63
CA SER A 261 4.55 -18.90 -43.03
C SER A 261 3.54 -18.53 -44.12
N ILE A 262 3.24 -17.24 -44.33
CA ILE A 262 2.35 -16.80 -45.41
C ILE A 262 2.92 -17.21 -46.77
N LEU A 263 4.24 -17.20 -46.92
CA LEU A 263 4.87 -17.65 -48.18
C LEU A 263 4.56 -19.13 -48.48
N PHE A 264 4.53 -19.96 -47.42
CA PHE A 264 4.16 -21.38 -47.55
C PHE A 264 2.66 -21.54 -47.86
N ILE A 265 1.80 -20.70 -47.26
CA ILE A 265 0.36 -20.70 -47.55
C ILE A 265 0.10 -20.27 -49.00
N LEU A 266 0.80 -19.23 -49.47
CA LEU A 266 0.67 -18.79 -50.88
C LEU A 266 1.14 -19.87 -51.87
N TYR A 267 2.26 -20.51 -51.60
CA TYR A 267 2.81 -21.55 -52.48
C TYR A 267 1.97 -22.83 -52.46
N PHE A 268 1.83 -23.49 -51.31
CA PHE A 268 1.13 -24.76 -51.19
C PHE A 268 -0.40 -24.60 -51.27
N GLY A 269 -0.95 -23.58 -50.65
CA GLY A 269 -2.38 -23.28 -50.75
C GLY A 269 -2.80 -22.86 -52.15
N GLY A 270 -1.93 -22.12 -52.89
CA GLY A 270 -2.14 -21.79 -54.29
C GLY A 270 -2.17 -23.06 -55.18
N ARG A 271 -1.24 -24.01 -54.97
CA ARG A 271 -1.26 -25.32 -55.67
C ARG A 271 -2.50 -26.15 -55.34
N ASN A 272 -2.97 -26.11 -54.09
CA ASN A 272 -4.24 -26.74 -53.70
C ASN A 272 -5.46 -26.14 -54.44
N VAL A 273 -5.46 -24.85 -54.67
CA VAL A 273 -6.51 -24.15 -55.47
C VAL A 273 -6.42 -24.53 -56.93
N LEU A 274 -5.22 -24.65 -57.49
CA LEU A 274 -4.98 -25.08 -58.89
C LEU A 274 -5.21 -26.57 -59.09
N GLN A 275 -5.61 -27.33 -58.07
CA GLN A 275 -5.83 -28.77 -58.05
C GLN A 275 -4.54 -29.58 -58.27
N GLU A 276 -3.37 -28.98 -58.09
CA GLU A 276 -2.03 -29.60 -58.20
C GLU A 276 -1.43 -29.99 -56.83
N GLY A 277 -2.13 -29.71 -55.74
CA GLY A 277 -1.71 -29.95 -54.39
C GLY A 277 -2.27 -31.25 -53.81
N TRP A 278 -2.05 -31.43 -52.47
CA TRP A 278 -2.50 -32.65 -51.76
C TRP A 278 -3.95 -32.58 -51.28
N THR A 279 -4.60 -31.42 -51.24
CA THR A 279 -6.00 -31.23 -50.84
C THR A 279 -6.66 -30.27 -51.82
N PRO A 280 -7.77 -30.67 -52.52
CA PRO A 280 -8.44 -29.77 -53.43
C PRO A 280 -9.11 -28.62 -52.66
N TRP A 281 -8.73 -27.41 -52.99
CA TRP A 281 -9.29 -26.19 -52.40
C TRP A 281 -10.08 -25.37 -53.44
N ASN A 282 -11.01 -24.57 -52.91
CA ASN A 282 -11.56 -23.44 -53.65
C ASN A 282 -11.01 -22.14 -53.07
N ILE A 283 -11.23 -21.02 -53.73
CA ILE A 283 -10.78 -19.69 -53.31
C ILE A 283 -11.32 -19.29 -51.92
N ALA A 284 -12.53 -19.74 -51.57
CA ALA A 284 -13.12 -19.48 -50.24
C ALA A 284 -12.30 -20.14 -49.10
N VAL A 285 -11.90 -21.40 -49.30
CA VAL A 285 -11.03 -22.14 -48.34
C VAL A 285 -9.67 -21.48 -48.21
N PHE A 286 -9.06 -21.11 -49.32
CA PHE A 286 -7.77 -20.42 -49.33
C PHE A 286 -7.80 -19.12 -48.55
N THR A 287 -8.80 -18.27 -48.79
CA THR A 287 -8.97 -16.99 -48.08
C THR A 287 -9.25 -17.20 -46.59
N THR A 288 -10.09 -18.20 -46.26
CA THR A 288 -10.36 -18.56 -44.87
C THR A 288 -9.10 -18.96 -44.14
N PHE A 289 -8.31 -19.87 -44.75
CA PHE A 289 -7.07 -20.39 -44.17
C PHE A 289 -6.01 -19.29 -43.97
N LEU A 290 -5.81 -18.43 -44.96
CA LEU A 290 -4.88 -17.32 -44.94
C LEU A 290 -5.27 -16.28 -43.83
N SER A 291 -6.55 -15.92 -43.78
CA SER A 291 -7.07 -14.99 -42.76
C SER A 291 -6.97 -15.58 -41.36
N CYS A 292 -7.34 -16.85 -41.19
CA CYS A 292 -7.25 -17.56 -39.92
C CYS A 292 -5.79 -17.61 -39.39
N TYR A 293 -4.83 -17.99 -40.30
CA TYR A 293 -3.43 -18.00 -39.92
C TYR A 293 -2.86 -16.62 -39.55
N THR A 294 -3.22 -15.58 -40.31
CA THR A 294 -2.80 -14.20 -40.01
C THR A 294 -3.25 -13.75 -38.62
N LYS A 295 -4.47 -14.10 -38.23
CA LYS A 295 -5.01 -13.81 -36.89
C LYS A 295 -4.31 -14.64 -35.80
N LEU A 296 -4.03 -15.93 -36.06
CA LEU A 296 -3.24 -16.78 -35.16
C LEU A 296 -1.84 -16.20 -34.93
N ALA A 297 -1.10 -15.85 -35.99
CA ALA A 297 0.23 -15.27 -35.91
C ALA A 297 0.26 -13.96 -35.12
N THR A 298 -0.74 -13.09 -35.32
CA THR A 298 -0.89 -11.84 -34.57
C THR A 298 -1.17 -12.09 -33.09
N LYS A 299 -2.02 -13.05 -32.75
CA LYS A 299 -2.33 -13.42 -31.36
C LYS A 299 -1.14 -14.09 -30.66
N SER A 300 -0.39 -14.94 -31.34
CA SER A 300 0.81 -15.58 -30.80
C SER A 300 1.86 -14.55 -30.35
N SER A 301 2.04 -13.46 -31.11
CA SER A 301 2.99 -12.39 -30.74
C SER A 301 2.61 -11.66 -29.45
N SER A 302 1.36 -11.72 -29.04
CA SER A 302 0.88 -11.07 -27.80
C SER A 302 1.12 -11.91 -26.54
N ALA A 303 1.36 -13.21 -26.67
CA ALA A 303 1.59 -14.13 -25.54
C ALA A 303 2.78 -13.71 -24.65
N ALA A 304 3.84 -13.16 -25.25
CA ALA A 304 5.00 -12.68 -24.52
C ALA A 304 4.70 -11.58 -23.48
N LYS A 305 3.67 -10.74 -23.73
CA LYS A 305 3.27 -9.68 -22.80
C LYS A 305 2.66 -10.22 -21.50
N LEU A 306 2.05 -11.42 -21.55
CA LEU A 306 1.50 -12.08 -20.37
C LEU A 306 2.59 -12.43 -19.37
N PHE A 307 3.69 -13.01 -19.83
CA PHE A 307 4.78 -13.44 -18.96
C PHE A 307 5.39 -12.28 -18.17
N ASN A 308 5.59 -11.13 -18.81
CA ASN A 308 6.12 -9.95 -18.13
C ASN A 308 5.17 -9.45 -17.02
N ALA A 309 3.87 -9.43 -17.28
CA ALA A 309 2.88 -9.00 -16.30
C ALA A 309 2.77 -9.98 -15.12
N VAL A 310 2.77 -11.28 -15.40
CA VAL A 310 2.71 -12.32 -14.36
C VAL A 310 4.00 -12.32 -13.53
N HIS A 311 5.17 -12.17 -14.16
CA HIS A 311 6.44 -12.11 -13.45
C HIS A 311 6.49 -10.87 -12.51
N LYS A 312 6.08 -9.70 -12.99
CA LYS A 312 6.00 -8.48 -12.17
C LYS A 312 5.08 -8.69 -10.96
N ALA A 313 3.90 -9.27 -11.19
CA ALA A 313 2.95 -9.60 -10.14
C ALA A 313 3.51 -10.59 -9.12
N GLN A 314 4.30 -11.58 -9.54
CA GLN A 314 4.94 -12.55 -8.64
C GLN A 314 5.97 -11.88 -7.72
N VAL A 315 6.74 -10.92 -8.22
CA VAL A 315 7.69 -10.14 -7.42
C VAL A 315 6.95 -9.33 -6.36
N SER A 316 5.93 -8.59 -6.76
CA SER A 316 5.12 -7.79 -5.84
C SER A 316 4.36 -8.67 -4.83
N TRP A 317 3.84 -9.82 -5.27
CA TRP A 317 3.22 -10.81 -4.38
C TRP A 317 4.16 -11.31 -3.27
N LYS A 318 5.42 -11.62 -3.61
CA LYS A 318 6.40 -12.05 -2.60
C LYS A 318 6.63 -10.99 -1.52
N ARG A 319 6.55 -9.71 -1.88
CA ARG A 319 6.74 -8.59 -0.94
C ARG A 319 5.54 -8.37 -0.03
N ILE A 320 4.31 -8.53 -0.54
CA ILE A 320 3.08 -8.28 0.25
C ILE A 320 2.53 -9.52 0.95
N LYS A 321 2.86 -10.74 0.48
CA LYS A 321 2.36 -11.99 1.05
C LYS A 321 2.51 -12.12 2.58
N PRO A 322 3.64 -11.73 3.21
CA PRO A 322 3.78 -11.78 4.67
C PRO A 322 2.80 -10.85 5.41
N LEU A 323 2.34 -9.79 4.74
CA LEU A 323 1.42 -8.80 5.29
C LEU A 323 -0.06 -9.17 5.09
N LEU A 324 -0.36 -10.15 4.23
CA LEU A 324 -1.71 -10.62 3.96
C LEU A 324 -2.11 -11.68 5.00
N GLN A 325 -2.54 -11.21 6.17
CA GLN A 325 -3.00 -12.04 7.28
C GLN A 325 -4.44 -11.71 7.62
N ASN A 326 -5.22 -12.73 8.04
CA ASN A 326 -6.56 -12.49 8.55
C ASN A 326 -6.46 -11.77 9.89
N SER A 327 -6.90 -10.54 9.90
CA SER A 327 -6.96 -9.70 11.09
C SER A 327 -8.39 -9.76 11.63
N LYS A 328 -8.58 -10.38 12.78
CA LYS A 328 -9.86 -10.28 13.50
C LYS A 328 -10.01 -8.85 14.01
N ALA A 329 -11.18 -8.25 13.81
CA ALA A 329 -11.52 -7.00 14.47
C ALA A 329 -11.49 -7.26 15.99
N GLU A 330 -10.68 -6.48 16.70
CA GLU A 330 -10.71 -6.49 18.15
C GLU A 330 -11.98 -5.75 18.61
N PRO A 331 -12.77 -6.32 19.53
CA PRO A 331 -13.93 -5.61 20.06
C PRO A 331 -13.47 -4.36 20.82
N GLU A 332 -14.18 -3.25 20.66
CA GLU A 332 -14.03 -2.09 21.54
C GLU A 332 -14.45 -2.51 22.94
N LEU A 333 -13.49 -2.64 23.84
CA LEU A 333 -13.73 -2.97 25.23
C LEU A 333 -13.68 -1.67 26.05
N PRO A 334 -14.53 -1.51 27.09
CA PRO A 334 -14.48 -0.35 27.98
C PRO A 334 -13.12 -0.26 28.70
N ALA A 335 -12.75 0.93 29.22
CA ALA A 335 -11.54 1.08 30.02
C ALA A 335 -11.47 0.06 31.17
N ALA A 336 -10.27 -0.36 31.55
CA ALA A 336 -10.10 -1.23 32.69
C ALA A 336 -10.46 -0.50 34.00
N ALA A 337 -10.86 -1.24 35.02
CA ALA A 337 -11.08 -0.65 36.35
C ALA A 337 -9.74 -0.13 36.95
N PRO A 338 -9.78 0.94 37.76
CA PRO A 338 -8.63 1.41 38.50
C PRO A 338 -8.00 0.30 39.37
N ALA A 339 -6.69 0.17 39.35
CA ALA A 339 -5.94 -0.80 40.12
C ALA A 339 -4.53 -0.29 40.36
N GLU A 340 -3.78 -0.93 41.26
CA GLU A 340 -2.39 -0.60 41.54
C GLU A 340 -1.47 -0.98 40.38
N LEU A 341 -0.49 -0.13 40.14
CA LEU A 341 0.62 -0.35 39.23
C LEU A 341 1.86 -0.70 40.06
N ASN A 342 2.48 -1.83 39.79
CA ASN A 342 3.76 -2.22 40.40
C ASN A 342 4.79 -2.48 39.30
N VAL A 343 5.91 -1.80 39.42
CA VAL A 343 7.08 -1.97 38.55
C VAL A 343 8.20 -2.52 39.40
N ASP A 344 8.78 -3.64 39.01
CA ASP A 344 9.78 -4.37 39.78
C ASP A 344 10.97 -4.74 38.90
N HIS A 345 12.17 -4.26 39.29
CA HIS A 345 13.44 -4.48 38.60
C HIS A 345 13.36 -4.30 37.08
N LEU A 346 12.75 -3.21 36.63
CA LEU A 346 12.58 -2.91 35.19
C LEU A 346 13.91 -2.51 34.55
N HIS A 347 14.30 -3.27 33.53
CA HIS A 347 15.42 -2.99 32.63
C HIS A 347 14.97 -2.88 31.19
N PHE A 348 15.54 -1.96 30.42
CA PHE A 348 15.21 -1.82 28.99
C PHE A 348 16.42 -1.40 28.16
N ALA A 349 16.61 -2.11 27.03
CA ALA A 349 17.56 -1.74 25.98
C ALA A 349 16.88 -1.86 24.59
N TYR A 350 17.21 -0.96 23.65
CA TYR A 350 16.83 -1.16 22.25
C TYR A 350 17.67 -2.29 21.62
N PRO A 351 17.15 -3.00 20.59
CA PRO A 351 17.93 -3.96 19.83
C PRO A 351 19.21 -3.28 19.31
N ASN A 352 20.37 -3.83 19.61
CA ASN A 352 21.71 -3.28 19.29
C ASN A 352 22.11 -1.99 20.01
N GLY A 353 21.44 -1.62 21.10
CA GLY A 353 21.71 -0.42 21.90
C GLY A 353 22.25 -0.70 23.28
N LYS A 354 22.70 0.38 23.95
CA LYS A 354 23.00 0.34 25.39
C LYS A 354 21.70 0.20 26.18
N GLU A 355 21.81 -0.35 27.37
CA GLU A 355 20.74 -0.30 28.35
C GLU A 355 20.41 1.15 28.71
N ILE A 356 19.11 1.46 28.75
CA ILE A 356 18.59 2.83 28.95
C ILE A 356 17.86 2.95 30.29
N ILE A 357 17.16 1.90 30.71
CA ILE A 357 16.50 1.83 32.02
C ILE A 357 17.23 0.80 32.85
N HIS A 358 17.69 1.24 34.00
CA HIS A 358 18.52 0.45 34.89
C HIS A 358 17.80 0.25 36.23
N ASP A 359 17.38 -0.98 36.52
CA ASP A 359 16.84 -1.42 37.81
C ASP A 359 15.80 -0.48 38.45
N LEU A 360 14.75 -0.13 37.67
CA LEU A 360 13.70 0.74 38.13
C LEU A 360 12.60 -0.05 38.86
N SER A 361 12.37 0.28 40.14
CA SER A 361 11.29 -0.29 40.94
C SER A 361 10.49 0.81 41.62
N PHE A 362 9.15 0.78 41.49
CA PHE A 362 8.23 1.66 42.19
C PHE A 362 6.80 1.08 42.19
N GLN A 363 5.97 1.61 43.10
CA GLN A 363 4.56 1.27 43.20
C GLN A 363 3.72 2.54 43.16
N ALA A 364 2.54 2.45 42.52
CA ALA A 364 1.62 3.57 42.43
C ALA A 364 0.17 3.10 42.57
N ALA A 365 -0.59 3.84 43.38
CA ALA A 365 -2.02 3.63 43.57
C ALA A 365 -2.85 4.61 42.71
N PRO A 366 -4.11 4.29 42.39
CA PRO A 366 -5.01 5.22 41.71
C PRO A 366 -5.06 6.57 42.44
N GLY A 367 -5.05 7.65 41.69
CA GLY A 367 -5.03 9.02 42.18
C GLY A 367 -3.64 9.62 42.36
N GLN A 368 -2.58 8.83 42.29
CA GLN A 368 -1.20 9.30 42.44
C GLN A 368 -0.61 9.85 41.15
N ILE A 369 0.23 10.87 41.28
CA ILE A 369 0.99 11.50 40.20
C ILE A 369 2.48 11.23 40.44
N ILE A 370 3.09 10.57 39.48
CA ILE A 370 4.53 10.23 39.48
C ILE A 370 5.24 11.15 38.48
N GLY A 371 6.17 11.96 38.96
CA GLY A 371 7.01 12.79 38.11
C GLY A 371 8.21 12.02 37.61
N VAL A 372 8.54 12.15 36.33
CA VAL A 372 9.77 11.59 35.73
C VAL A 372 10.61 12.72 35.18
N THR A 373 11.85 12.81 35.63
CA THR A 373 12.78 13.84 35.18
C THR A 373 14.24 13.36 35.13
N GLY A 374 15.09 14.17 34.51
CA GLY A 374 16.51 13.87 34.35
C GLY A 374 17.12 14.67 33.17
N PRO A 375 18.41 14.53 32.90
CA PRO A 375 19.09 15.18 31.78
C PRO A 375 18.44 14.90 30.43
N VAL A 376 18.78 15.70 29.43
CA VAL A 376 18.32 15.46 28.06
C VAL A 376 18.94 14.15 27.55
N ALA A 377 18.14 13.36 26.83
CA ALA A 377 18.52 12.06 26.25
C ALA A 377 18.82 10.92 27.25
N CYS A 378 18.46 11.03 28.54
CA CYS A 378 18.64 9.96 29.53
C CYS A 378 17.61 8.81 29.47
N GLY A 379 16.64 8.86 28.53
CA GLY A 379 15.69 7.75 28.34
C GLY A 379 14.28 7.96 28.90
N LYS A 380 13.89 9.15 29.36
CA LYS A 380 12.56 9.43 29.94
C LYS A 380 11.40 9.03 29.01
N SER A 381 11.44 9.47 27.76
CA SER A 381 10.45 9.09 26.75
C SER A 381 10.46 7.59 26.43
N THR A 382 11.62 6.95 26.57
CA THR A 382 11.76 5.50 26.44
C THR A 382 11.04 4.78 27.58
N LEU A 383 11.15 5.28 28.82
CA LEU A 383 10.42 4.74 29.96
C LEU A 383 8.90 4.80 29.69
N GLY A 384 8.37 5.96 29.24
CA GLY A 384 6.95 6.08 28.88
C GLY A 384 6.51 5.08 27.82
N LYS A 385 7.33 4.87 26.80
CA LYS A 385 7.04 3.90 25.71
C LYS A 385 7.13 2.44 26.16
N THR A 386 7.94 2.11 27.18
CA THR A 386 8.08 0.74 27.70
C THR A 386 6.74 0.20 28.22
N PHE A 387 5.89 1.05 28.81
CA PHE A 387 4.54 0.67 29.26
C PHE A 387 3.59 0.29 28.11
N LEU A 388 3.88 0.69 26.88
CA LEU A 388 3.12 0.24 25.71
C LEU A 388 3.47 -1.21 25.31
N CYS A 389 4.54 -1.78 25.88
CA CYS A 389 5.04 -3.12 25.61
C CYS A 389 5.18 -3.43 24.10
N GLU A 390 5.59 -2.43 23.30
CA GLU A 390 5.88 -2.63 21.88
C GLU A 390 7.24 -3.28 21.65
N SER A 391 8.12 -3.21 22.66
CA SER A 391 9.43 -3.85 22.69
C SER A 391 9.56 -4.70 23.96
N PRO A 392 10.32 -5.80 23.94
CA PRO A 392 10.57 -6.60 25.12
C PRO A 392 11.37 -5.82 26.17
N TYR A 393 11.09 -6.07 27.43
CA TYR A 393 11.81 -5.54 28.59
C TYR A 393 12.12 -6.67 29.56
N GLU A 394 13.05 -6.46 30.48
CA GLU A 394 13.34 -7.37 31.61
C GLU A 394 12.75 -6.80 32.88
N GLY A 395 12.47 -7.66 33.86
CA GLY A 395 11.74 -7.31 35.09
C GLY A 395 10.22 -7.49 34.92
N SER A 396 9.43 -6.75 35.68
CA SER A 396 7.97 -6.91 35.71
C SER A 396 7.25 -5.56 35.77
N ILE A 397 6.19 -5.42 34.96
CA ILE A 397 5.23 -4.31 35.03
C ILE A 397 3.85 -4.93 35.21
N THR A 398 3.31 -4.88 36.42
CA THR A 398 1.99 -5.44 36.73
C THR A 398 0.96 -4.36 36.99
N PHE A 399 -0.24 -4.53 36.48
CA PHE A 399 -1.41 -3.73 36.77
C PHE A 399 -2.53 -4.61 37.32
N GLY A 400 -2.98 -4.33 38.55
CA GLY A 400 -3.94 -5.17 39.25
C GLY A 400 -3.48 -6.64 39.38
N GLY A 401 -2.20 -6.85 39.60
CA GLY A 401 -1.56 -8.17 39.72
C GLY A 401 -1.36 -8.93 38.42
N LYS A 402 -1.65 -8.33 37.25
CA LYS A 402 -1.45 -8.93 35.93
C LYS A 402 -0.28 -8.27 35.20
N GLU A 403 0.63 -9.09 34.65
CA GLU A 403 1.80 -8.62 33.90
C GLU A 403 1.40 -8.03 32.54
N LEU A 404 1.72 -6.74 32.30
CA LEU A 404 1.34 -6.02 31.08
C LEU A 404 1.93 -6.65 29.82
N GLY A 405 3.18 -7.12 29.88
CA GLY A 405 3.86 -7.72 28.73
C GLY A 405 3.25 -9.05 28.25
N LYS A 406 2.50 -9.74 29.14
CA LYS A 406 1.84 -11.03 28.84
C LYS A 406 0.37 -10.88 28.44
N MET A 407 -0.19 -9.67 28.55
CA MET A 407 -1.57 -9.41 28.16
C MET A 407 -1.75 -9.34 26.65
N GLU A 408 -2.94 -9.65 26.17
CA GLU A 408 -3.33 -9.36 24.79
C GLU A 408 -3.30 -7.84 24.53
N LYS A 409 -2.96 -7.45 23.30
CA LYS A 409 -2.86 -6.02 22.90
C LYS A 409 -4.15 -5.24 23.20
N ALA A 410 -5.31 -5.87 22.97
CA ALA A 410 -6.61 -5.26 23.23
C ALA A 410 -6.82 -4.91 24.71
N ASP A 411 -6.44 -5.80 25.63
CA ASP A 411 -6.53 -5.57 27.07
C ASP A 411 -5.55 -4.49 27.53
N ARG A 412 -4.31 -4.49 27.02
CA ARG A 412 -3.31 -3.47 27.29
C ARG A 412 -3.76 -2.06 26.90
N ASN A 413 -4.35 -1.93 25.69
CA ASN A 413 -4.87 -0.67 25.17
C ASN A 413 -6.01 -0.06 26.01
N ARG A 414 -6.61 -0.86 26.90
CA ARG A 414 -7.64 -0.40 27.86
C ARG A 414 -7.04 0.15 29.15
N MET A 415 -5.79 -0.16 29.43
CA MET A 415 -5.11 0.18 30.68
C MET A 415 -4.24 1.42 30.56
N VAL A 416 -3.52 1.56 29.44
CA VAL A 416 -2.52 2.60 29.27
C VAL A 416 -2.99 3.63 28.23
N GLY A 417 -3.05 4.90 28.63
CA GLY A 417 -3.15 6.07 27.77
C GLY A 417 -1.79 6.74 27.64
N TYR A 418 -1.37 7.08 26.43
CA TYR A 418 -0.05 7.65 26.17
C TYR A 418 -0.17 8.92 25.32
N LEU A 419 0.42 10.02 25.81
CA LEU A 419 0.69 11.23 25.06
C LEU A 419 2.20 11.31 24.78
N GLY A 420 2.60 11.31 23.53
CA GLY A 420 4.00 11.49 23.13
C GLY A 420 4.44 12.95 23.10
N HIS A 421 5.76 13.17 23.08
CA HIS A 421 6.36 14.51 22.99
C HIS A 421 5.93 15.27 21.73
N ASP A 422 5.89 14.61 20.59
CA ASP A 422 5.44 15.20 19.31
C ASP A 422 3.96 14.88 19.07
N PRO A 423 3.07 15.88 19.07
CA PRO A 423 1.64 15.67 18.91
C PRO A 423 1.29 15.29 17.47
N GLU A 424 0.84 14.07 17.26
CA GLU A 424 0.37 13.60 15.96
C GLU A 424 -1.14 13.87 15.81
N LEU A 425 -1.49 14.74 14.87
CA LEU A 425 -2.88 15.02 14.49
C LEU A 425 -3.17 14.40 13.12
N PHE A 426 -4.30 13.71 13.03
CA PHE A 426 -4.77 13.20 11.75
C PHE A 426 -5.67 14.22 11.05
N HIS A 427 -5.83 14.07 9.74
CA HIS A 427 -6.75 14.90 8.97
C HIS A 427 -8.19 14.65 9.42
N GLY A 428 -8.79 15.61 10.06
CA GLY A 428 -10.14 15.55 10.63
C GLY A 428 -10.46 16.83 11.40
N SER A 429 -11.68 16.96 11.90
CA SER A 429 -12.06 18.08 12.74
C SER A 429 -11.36 18.02 14.12
N VAL A 430 -11.36 19.15 14.84
CA VAL A 430 -10.92 19.20 16.26
C VAL A 430 -11.66 18.14 17.07
N GLU A 431 -12.97 18.04 16.90
CA GLU A 431 -13.83 17.08 17.57
C GLU A 431 -13.45 15.63 17.24
N GLU A 432 -13.26 15.29 15.95
CA GLU A 432 -12.86 13.96 15.52
C GLU A 432 -11.48 13.59 16.06
N ASN A 433 -10.55 14.55 16.11
CA ASN A 433 -9.23 14.35 16.69
C ASN A 433 -9.28 14.04 18.19
N ILE A 434 -10.24 14.58 18.95
CA ILE A 434 -10.43 14.26 20.37
C ILE A 434 -11.11 12.90 20.53
N ARG A 435 -12.22 12.67 19.83
CA ARG A 435 -13.10 11.51 20.03
C ARG A 435 -12.51 10.20 19.57
N LEU A 436 -11.77 10.16 18.47
CA LEU A 436 -11.25 8.93 17.84
C LEU A 436 -12.30 7.78 17.80
N GLY A 437 -13.54 8.11 17.38
CA GLY A 437 -14.64 7.14 17.32
C GLY A 437 -15.62 7.18 18.49
N GLY A 438 -15.31 7.93 19.57
CA GLY A 438 -16.25 8.18 20.69
C GLY A 438 -17.45 9.04 20.27
N LYS A 439 -18.52 9.05 21.10
CA LYS A 439 -19.80 9.65 20.68
C LYS A 439 -20.01 11.09 21.13
N GLU A 440 -19.65 11.47 22.37
CA GLU A 440 -19.95 12.78 22.96
C GLU A 440 -18.85 13.21 23.95
N GLY A 441 -18.79 14.50 24.36
CA GLY A 441 -17.93 14.97 25.46
C GLY A 441 -16.60 15.62 25.03
N ALA A 442 -16.40 15.93 23.75
CA ALA A 442 -15.19 16.61 23.31
C ALA A 442 -15.03 18.03 23.86
N GLU A 443 -16.14 18.76 24.03
CA GLU A 443 -16.15 20.12 24.59
C GLU A 443 -15.66 20.16 26.05
N GLU A 444 -15.95 19.14 26.85
CA GLU A 444 -15.44 19.04 28.21
C GLU A 444 -13.91 18.95 28.21
N MET A 445 -13.35 18.12 27.34
CA MET A 445 -11.89 17.98 27.25
C MET A 445 -11.22 19.25 26.73
N ILE A 446 -11.86 20.00 25.81
CA ILE A 446 -11.36 21.28 25.33
C ILE A 446 -11.23 22.29 26.49
N ARG A 447 -12.20 22.31 27.42
CA ARG A 447 -12.15 23.16 28.63
C ARG A 447 -11.05 22.71 29.58
N VAL A 448 -10.92 21.40 29.80
CA VAL A 448 -9.89 20.84 30.70
C VAL A 448 -8.48 21.24 30.26
N VAL A 449 -8.20 21.24 28.96
CA VAL A 449 -6.89 21.62 28.41
C VAL A 449 -6.76 23.10 28.07
N CYS A 450 -7.71 23.95 28.53
CA CYS A 450 -7.72 25.40 28.32
C CYS A 450 -7.59 25.80 26.84
N LEU A 451 -8.32 25.12 25.94
CA LEU A 451 -8.30 25.37 24.49
C LEU A 451 -9.61 26.01 23.98
N GLU A 452 -10.53 26.34 24.86
CA GLU A 452 -11.90 26.77 24.54
C GLU A 452 -11.94 28.05 23.73
N ASP A 453 -11.18 29.07 24.14
CA ASP A 453 -11.19 30.38 23.49
C ASP A 453 -10.60 30.32 22.09
N GLU A 454 -9.49 29.57 21.92
CA GLU A 454 -8.86 29.38 20.61
C GLU A 454 -9.77 28.61 19.65
N VAL A 455 -10.43 27.55 20.13
CA VAL A 455 -11.36 26.75 19.30
C VAL A 455 -12.58 27.60 18.92
N LYS A 456 -13.14 28.41 19.82
CA LYS A 456 -14.23 29.35 19.50
C LYS A 456 -13.85 30.41 18.49
N ALA A 457 -12.59 30.83 18.47
CA ALA A 457 -12.07 31.80 17.51
C ALA A 457 -11.82 31.21 16.12
N MET A 458 -11.85 29.88 15.95
CA MET A 458 -11.73 29.24 14.63
C MET A 458 -13.04 29.40 13.85
N GLU A 459 -12.93 29.50 12.51
CA GLU A 459 -14.06 29.74 11.59
C GLU A 459 -15.24 28.78 11.79
N ASN A 460 -14.94 27.49 12.03
CA ASN A 460 -15.96 26.44 12.24
C ASN A 460 -15.92 25.84 13.66
N GLY A 461 -15.31 26.57 14.64
CA GLY A 461 -15.22 26.11 16.02
C GLY A 461 -14.63 24.68 16.12
N ILE A 462 -15.30 23.82 16.88
CA ILE A 462 -14.90 22.42 17.10
C ILE A 462 -14.91 21.56 15.82
N HIS A 463 -15.64 21.98 14.79
CA HIS A 463 -15.71 21.30 13.49
C HIS A 463 -14.63 21.77 12.50
N THR A 464 -13.73 22.67 12.93
CA THR A 464 -12.60 23.11 12.10
C THR A 464 -11.69 21.94 11.76
N LEU A 465 -11.40 21.75 10.47
CA LEU A 465 -10.48 20.70 10.00
C LEU A 465 -9.04 21.07 10.34
N VAL A 466 -8.34 20.13 10.96
CA VAL A 466 -6.94 20.27 11.40
C VAL A 466 -6.11 19.09 10.86
N GLY A 467 -4.81 19.08 11.13
CA GLY A 467 -3.89 18.05 10.63
C GLY A 467 -3.46 18.30 9.18
N THR A 468 -3.09 17.22 8.47
CA THR A 468 -2.56 17.33 7.11
C THR A 468 -3.60 17.91 6.13
N GLY A 469 -3.33 19.13 5.62
CA GLY A 469 -4.23 19.83 4.67
C GLY A 469 -5.36 20.62 5.33
N GLY A 470 -5.45 20.65 6.67
CA GLY A 470 -6.36 21.52 7.43
C GLY A 470 -5.67 22.78 7.95
N VAL A 471 -6.34 23.49 8.89
CA VAL A 471 -5.77 24.66 9.57
C VAL A 471 -4.52 24.24 10.35
N ARG A 472 -3.46 25.04 10.19
CA ARG A 472 -2.21 24.79 10.90
C ARG A 472 -2.30 25.31 12.33
N LEU A 473 -2.32 24.42 13.29
CA LEU A 473 -2.27 24.75 14.70
C LEU A 473 -0.85 25.15 15.14
N SER A 474 -0.75 26.02 16.16
CA SER A 474 0.53 26.23 16.84
C SER A 474 0.96 24.96 17.59
N GLY A 475 2.25 24.84 17.91
CA GLY A 475 2.76 23.69 18.67
C GLY A 475 2.00 23.47 19.99
N GLY A 476 1.72 24.54 20.75
CA GLY A 476 0.96 24.46 22.00
C GLY A 476 -0.51 24.07 21.81
N GLN A 477 -1.16 24.54 20.74
CA GLN A 477 -2.54 24.12 20.41
C GLN A 477 -2.59 22.63 20.02
N ALA A 478 -1.63 22.18 19.20
CA ALA A 478 -1.54 20.79 18.79
C ALA A 478 -1.28 19.86 19.99
N GLN A 479 -0.41 20.27 20.91
CA GLN A 479 -0.10 19.52 22.13
C GLN A 479 -1.33 19.43 23.05
N ARG A 480 -2.03 20.54 23.29
CA ARG A 480 -3.27 20.55 24.09
C ARG A 480 -4.38 19.71 23.44
N LEU A 481 -4.50 19.74 22.12
CA LEU A 481 -5.49 18.92 21.42
C LEU A 481 -5.19 17.41 21.56
N ALA A 482 -3.92 17.03 21.47
CA ALA A 482 -3.49 15.65 21.69
C ALA A 482 -3.67 15.22 23.16
N LEU A 483 -3.43 16.13 24.12
CA LEU A 483 -3.72 15.91 25.54
C LEU A 483 -5.23 15.70 25.76
N ALA A 484 -6.10 16.53 25.18
CA ALA A 484 -7.55 16.38 25.25
C ALA A 484 -7.99 14.99 24.74
N ARG A 485 -7.41 14.52 23.64
CA ARG A 485 -7.63 13.16 23.10
C ARG A 485 -7.26 12.09 24.12
N THR A 486 -6.08 12.20 24.74
CA THR A 486 -5.59 11.21 25.71
C THR A 486 -6.49 11.13 26.94
N LEU A 487 -6.95 12.28 27.44
CA LEU A 487 -7.84 12.37 28.59
C LEU A 487 -9.26 11.90 28.29
N TYR A 488 -9.74 12.12 27.07
CA TYR A 488 -11.09 11.71 26.63
C TYR A 488 -11.33 10.21 26.81
N HIS A 489 -10.32 9.40 26.55
CA HIS A 489 -10.42 7.93 26.61
C HIS A 489 -10.29 7.33 28.02
N LYS A 490 -10.09 8.13 29.06
CA LYS A 490 -10.10 7.75 30.49
C LYS A 490 -9.43 6.39 30.78
N ARG A 491 -8.11 6.32 30.67
CA ARG A 491 -7.36 5.11 30.98
C ARG A 491 -6.87 5.13 32.44
N PRO A 492 -6.83 3.98 33.15
CA PRO A 492 -6.39 3.93 34.54
C PRO A 492 -4.89 4.24 34.71
N VAL A 493 -4.07 4.12 33.69
CA VAL A 493 -2.67 4.59 33.69
C VAL A 493 -2.52 5.59 32.55
N LEU A 494 -2.18 6.84 32.88
CA LEU A 494 -1.94 7.93 31.93
C LEU A 494 -0.46 8.30 31.93
N ILE A 495 0.18 8.21 30.79
CA ILE A 495 1.58 8.58 30.60
C ILE A 495 1.62 9.81 29.70
N LEU A 496 2.12 10.90 30.23
CA LEU A 496 2.17 12.21 29.58
C LEU A 496 3.62 12.64 29.39
N ASP A 497 4.12 12.55 28.16
CA ASP A 497 5.51 12.87 27.80
C ASP A 497 5.61 14.34 27.38
N ASP A 498 6.07 15.15 28.29
CA ASP A 498 6.24 16.63 28.20
C ASP A 498 4.97 17.36 27.67
N PRO A 499 3.81 17.16 28.32
CA PRO A 499 2.53 17.69 27.84
C PRO A 499 2.47 19.22 27.81
N PHE A 500 3.42 19.90 28.42
CA PHE A 500 3.46 21.34 28.62
C PHE A 500 4.56 22.06 27.83
N SER A 501 5.26 21.36 26.91
CA SER A 501 6.47 21.86 26.24
C SER A 501 6.33 23.22 25.55
N ALA A 502 5.15 23.54 25.06
CA ALA A 502 4.89 24.75 24.26
C ALA A 502 3.87 25.70 24.95
N LEU A 503 3.74 25.62 26.29
CA LEU A 503 2.78 26.42 27.05
C LEU A 503 3.46 27.47 27.93
N ASP A 504 2.72 28.57 28.21
CA ASP A 504 3.07 29.51 29.22
C ASP A 504 2.78 28.96 30.63
N GLN A 505 3.47 29.45 31.65
CA GLN A 505 3.42 28.94 33.01
C GLN A 505 2.02 29.03 33.64
N LYS A 506 1.22 30.04 33.28
CA LYS A 506 -0.15 30.23 33.82
C LYS A 506 -1.08 29.14 33.27
N THR A 507 -1.05 28.91 31.95
CA THR A 507 -1.86 27.88 31.30
C THR A 507 -1.45 26.49 31.77
N GLU A 508 -0.15 26.24 31.94
CA GLU A 508 0.39 24.97 32.46
C GLU A 508 -0.15 24.67 33.87
N ALA A 509 -0.05 25.67 34.81
CA ALA A 509 -0.54 25.51 36.19
C ALA A 509 -2.05 25.20 36.21
N GLN A 510 -2.84 25.87 35.36
CA GLN A 510 -4.27 25.62 35.27
C GLN A 510 -4.58 24.23 34.74
N ILE A 511 -3.90 23.78 33.68
CA ILE A 511 -4.07 22.43 33.14
C ILE A 511 -3.64 21.40 34.18
N PHE A 512 -2.54 21.58 34.86
CA PHE A 512 -2.09 20.67 35.91
C PHE A 512 -3.11 20.54 37.06
N ALA A 513 -3.72 21.64 37.48
CA ALA A 513 -4.81 21.62 38.48
C ALA A 513 -6.03 20.82 37.97
N ASN A 514 -6.42 21.03 36.70
CA ASN A 514 -7.50 20.26 36.06
C ASN A 514 -7.17 18.77 35.96
N LEU A 515 -5.91 18.42 35.65
CA LEU A 515 -5.44 17.05 35.60
C LEU A 515 -5.52 16.35 36.96
N LYS A 516 -5.20 17.01 38.05
CA LYS A 516 -5.35 16.47 39.43
C LYS A 516 -6.79 16.07 39.74
N GLU A 517 -7.76 16.88 39.30
CA GLU A 517 -9.18 16.57 39.48
C GLU A 517 -9.63 15.35 38.66
N LEU A 518 -9.15 15.24 37.41
CA LEU A 518 -9.49 14.13 36.50
C LEU A 518 -8.81 12.81 36.85
N ALA A 519 -7.61 12.88 37.43
CA ALA A 519 -6.78 11.71 37.68
C ALA A 519 -7.12 11.00 39.00
N LYS A 520 -8.18 11.37 39.73
CA LYS A 520 -8.55 10.74 41.02
C LYS A 520 -8.67 9.22 40.96
N ASP A 521 -9.10 8.69 39.80
CA ASP A 521 -9.25 7.26 39.55
C ASP A 521 -8.16 6.67 38.62
N SER A 522 -7.12 7.46 38.31
CA SER A 522 -6.05 7.06 37.40
C SER A 522 -4.68 7.27 38.04
N ILE A 523 -3.71 6.49 37.63
CA ILE A 523 -2.30 6.73 37.94
C ILE A 523 -1.73 7.59 36.82
N MET A 524 -1.12 8.73 37.15
CA MET A 524 -0.52 9.63 36.17
C MET A 524 1.01 9.58 36.26
N ILE A 525 1.66 9.26 35.15
CA ILE A 525 3.13 9.36 35.00
C ILE A 525 3.42 10.57 34.12
N LEU A 526 3.93 11.63 34.73
CA LEU A 526 4.22 12.90 34.09
C LEU A 526 5.73 13.03 33.84
N ILE A 527 6.12 12.93 32.60
CA ILE A 527 7.48 13.19 32.16
C ILE A 527 7.61 14.68 31.85
N SER A 528 8.48 15.38 32.57
CA SER A 528 8.67 16.82 32.36
C SER A 528 10.10 17.28 32.65
N HIS A 529 10.48 18.34 31.96
CA HIS A 529 11.71 19.08 32.23
C HIS A 529 11.46 20.27 33.19
N ARG A 530 10.20 20.60 33.52
CA ARG A 530 9.80 21.75 34.32
C ARG A 530 9.58 21.32 35.77
N LEU A 531 10.55 21.56 36.63
CA LEU A 531 10.62 20.99 37.98
C LEU A 531 9.79 21.75 39.04
N TYR A 532 9.25 22.91 38.71
CA TYR A 532 8.47 23.71 39.68
C TYR A 532 7.10 23.09 40.04
N LEU A 533 6.66 22.04 39.33
CA LEU A 533 5.46 21.27 39.68
C LEU A 533 5.77 20.00 40.48
N PHE A 534 7.03 19.65 40.65
CA PHE A 534 7.44 18.36 41.22
C PHE A 534 7.26 18.29 42.74
N ASP A 535 7.18 19.41 43.40
CA ASP A 535 6.78 19.52 44.82
C ASP A 535 5.33 19.09 45.12
N GLN A 536 4.48 19.06 44.07
CA GLN A 536 3.09 18.66 44.13
C GLN A 536 2.85 17.20 43.69
N MET A 537 3.88 16.44 43.39
CA MET A 537 3.82 15.04 42.94
C MET A 537 4.05 14.09 44.12
N ASP A 538 3.36 12.95 44.08
CA ASP A 538 3.46 11.95 45.17
C ASP A 538 4.80 11.24 45.19
N GLN A 539 5.36 10.97 44.00
CA GLN A 539 6.68 10.36 43.83
C GLN A 539 7.40 11.00 42.65
N VAL A 540 8.71 10.97 42.69
CA VAL A 540 9.58 11.45 41.62
C VAL A 540 10.57 10.35 41.23
N ILE A 541 10.68 10.06 39.94
CA ILE A 541 11.69 9.19 39.35
C ILE A 541 12.75 10.08 38.71
N TRP A 542 13.94 10.04 39.27
CA TRP A 542 15.13 10.64 38.69
C TRP A 542 15.84 9.62 37.81
N MET A 543 16.08 9.97 36.57
CA MET A 543 16.83 9.15 35.60
C MET A 543 18.10 9.87 35.17
N ASP A 544 19.23 9.20 35.21
CA ASP A 544 20.47 9.63 34.57
C ASP A 544 21.03 8.51 33.65
N GLU A 545 22.25 8.70 33.11
CA GLU A 545 22.81 7.74 32.12
C GLU A 545 23.07 6.34 32.69
N CYS A 546 23.18 6.18 34.04
CA CYS A 546 23.59 4.95 34.67
C CYS A 546 22.69 4.49 35.82
N HIS A 547 21.83 5.36 36.34
CA HIS A 547 21.08 5.09 37.56
C HIS A 547 19.66 5.66 37.51
N THR A 548 18.74 4.92 38.11
CA THR A 548 17.39 5.42 38.39
C THR A 548 17.22 5.53 39.92
N LYS A 549 16.61 6.61 40.41
CA LYS A 549 16.26 6.77 41.81
C LYS A 549 14.80 7.21 41.94
N VAL A 550 14.10 6.61 42.88
CA VAL A 550 12.70 6.91 43.20
C VAL A 550 12.65 7.44 44.63
N GLY A 551 11.85 8.48 44.83
CA GLY A 551 11.64 9.08 46.15
C GLY A 551 10.71 10.28 46.08
N THR A 552 10.45 10.93 47.21
CA THR A 552 9.73 12.22 47.20
C THR A 552 10.64 13.34 46.69
N HIS A 553 10.04 14.46 46.28
CA HIS A 553 10.78 15.65 45.84
C HIS A 553 11.85 16.06 46.88
N GLU A 554 11.50 16.09 48.16
CA GLU A 554 12.40 16.47 49.29
C GLU A 554 13.55 15.45 49.46
N GLU A 555 13.23 14.16 49.42
CA GLU A 555 14.25 13.09 49.51
C GLU A 555 15.27 13.17 48.39
N LEU A 556 14.82 13.40 47.17
CA LEU A 556 15.72 13.51 46.02
C LEU A 556 16.55 14.79 46.04
N LEU A 557 16.00 15.91 46.54
CA LEU A 557 16.79 17.12 46.78
C LEU A 557 17.93 16.90 47.80
N ALA A 558 17.69 16.07 48.83
CA ALA A 558 18.68 15.77 49.85
C ALA A 558 19.69 14.70 49.38
N THR A 559 19.29 13.72 48.60
CA THR A 559 20.10 12.53 48.29
C THR A 559 20.76 12.53 46.91
N VAL A 560 20.25 13.35 45.96
CA VAL A 560 20.71 13.39 44.55
C VAL A 560 21.24 14.78 44.19
N PRO A 561 22.58 15.02 44.27
CA PRO A 561 23.16 16.35 44.01
C PRO A 561 22.85 16.89 42.59
N SER A 562 22.79 16.01 41.59
CA SER A 562 22.43 16.38 40.20
C SER A 562 20.99 16.85 40.07
N TYR A 563 20.05 16.25 40.79
CA TYR A 563 18.67 16.69 40.87
C TYR A 563 18.54 18.05 41.54
N ALA A 564 19.17 18.22 42.72
CA ALA A 564 19.21 19.49 43.47
C ALA A 564 19.78 20.63 42.60
N LYS A 565 20.88 20.36 41.87
CA LYS A 565 21.46 21.33 40.95
C LYS A 565 20.52 21.71 39.80
N LEU A 566 19.78 20.75 39.25
CA LEU A 566 18.83 21.00 38.18
C LEU A 566 17.68 21.88 38.69
N CYS A 567 17.13 21.58 39.87
CA CYS A 567 16.09 22.41 40.52
C CYS A 567 16.60 23.84 40.80
N SER A 568 17.79 23.99 41.37
CA SER A 568 18.36 25.31 41.69
C SER A 568 18.63 26.17 40.43
N ASN A 569 19.01 25.55 39.34
CA ASN A 569 19.22 26.27 38.09
C ASN A 569 17.91 26.78 37.47
N GLN A 570 16.80 26.05 37.61
CA GLN A 570 15.48 26.49 37.12
C GLN A 570 14.89 27.59 38.00
N THR A 571 15.10 27.52 39.29
CA THR A 571 14.65 28.58 40.22
C THR A 571 15.39 29.91 40.01
N LYS A 572 16.69 29.84 39.64
CA LYS A 572 17.50 31.04 39.31
C LYS A 572 17.25 31.57 37.89
N GLY A 573 16.83 30.73 36.93
CA GLY A 573 16.50 31.12 35.56
C GLY A 573 15.10 31.66 35.36
N GLY A 574 14.22 31.57 36.36
CA GLY A 574 12.83 32.06 36.33
C GLY A 574 12.65 33.53 36.68
N SER A 575 13.73 34.29 36.78
CA SER A 575 13.67 35.75 36.98
C SER A 575 14.10 36.49 35.70
N PHE A 576 13.34 36.30 34.59
CA PHE A 576 13.34 37.18 33.44
C PHE A 576 11.90 37.45 33.04
#